data_09b402b00f6da865a33a49d11fd258c3
#
_entry.id   09b402b00f6da865a33a49d11fd258c3
#
_cell.length_a   1.000
_cell.length_b   1.000
_cell.length_c   1.000
_cell.angle_alpha   90.00
_cell.angle_beta   90.00
_cell.angle_gamma   90.00
#
_symmetry.space_group_name_H-M   'P 1'
#
loop_
_entity.id
_entity.type
_entity.pdbx_description
1 polymer ?
#
loop_
_entity_poly.entity_id
_entity_poly.type
_entity_poly.pdbx_seq_one_letter_code
_entity_poly.pdbx_strand_id
1 'polypeptide(L)'
;MSVTTLRRLSPHSSAVTSTWHSSVVALPAERRAATPFHTREWAAAWQAVRTEQVRSRHHLFLQDGSSQHRMSFYQVSNSPLWHAMEDDAGVTRPTFEADVLYGPSLYGEYGGLPGATVPVLAEAVDRGRALARDIGTEALVITNIPPVERTLWCQARTPDTEVVLYWAHRARVGASVDEFIANFPSASTGREFRSQHRRGNDAGLTLKIARGSELQAHVAEFGTQSVRVGDGHSPALYGTDMLAPLTRVPGAVGLLAEHSDGSFAGGFFCFRYGSALYLWTAAIDGARNGDLPIYSWLMYESVKFAVDTGASVLDAGRFDYAYKARLGMLPVALMSAVYLTRPNPHLVSRLGALHTGLNQHVLRAWNKA
;
A
#
# COMPACT_ATOMS: atom_id res chain seq x y z
N MET A 1 20.52 13.66 61.12
CA MET A 1 19.88 12.70 60.20
C MET A 1 18.77 13.42 59.46
N SER A 2 19.02 13.82 58.22
CA SER A 2 18.08 14.59 57.38
C SER A 2 17.37 13.61 56.46
N VAL A 3 16.06 13.49 56.59
CA VAL A 3 15.24 12.61 55.74
C VAL A 3 14.86 13.41 54.48
N THR A 4 15.48 13.07 53.35
CA THR A 4 15.11 13.62 52.03
C THR A 4 13.89 12.91 51.52
N THR A 5 12.73 13.63 51.55
CA THR A 5 11.48 13.14 50.97
C THR A 5 11.57 13.20 49.44
N LEU A 6 11.71 12.05 48.80
CA LEU A 6 11.56 11.92 47.34
C LEU A 6 10.09 12.20 46.97
N ARG A 7 9.81 13.36 46.43
CA ARG A 7 8.56 13.62 45.70
C ARG A 7 8.47 12.70 44.49
N ARG A 8 7.55 11.74 44.49
CA ARG A 8 7.08 11.05 43.31
C ARG A 8 6.48 12.08 42.36
N LEU A 9 7.17 12.35 41.26
CA LEU A 9 6.57 13.01 40.12
C LEU A 9 5.53 12.04 39.54
N SER A 10 4.26 12.31 39.74
CA SER A 10 3.18 11.65 38.98
C SER A 10 3.39 12.00 37.53
N PRO A 11 3.50 11.01 36.60
CA PRO A 11 3.49 11.33 35.19
C PRO A 11 2.11 11.93 34.87
N HIS A 12 2.07 13.18 34.46
CA HIS A 12 0.89 13.73 33.83
C HIS A 12 0.67 12.93 32.53
N SER A 13 -0.15 11.89 32.61
CA SER A 13 -0.75 11.27 31.45
C SER A 13 -1.64 12.33 30.81
N SER A 14 -1.12 13.07 29.83
CA SER A 14 -1.96 13.89 28.98
C SER A 14 -2.99 12.96 28.34
N ALA A 15 -4.26 13.17 28.62
CA ALA A 15 -5.31 12.36 28.02
C ALA A 15 -5.29 12.60 26.50
N VAL A 16 -5.26 11.51 25.73
CA VAL A 16 -5.39 11.60 24.27
C VAL A 16 -6.75 12.24 23.95
N THR A 17 -6.74 13.29 23.15
CA THR A 17 -7.97 13.90 22.64
C THR A 17 -8.22 13.45 21.21
N SER A 18 -9.48 13.27 20.85
CA SER A 18 -9.86 12.81 19.52
C SER A 18 -11.07 13.59 18.98
N THR A 19 -11.05 13.93 17.70
CA THR A 19 -12.12 14.66 17.03
C THR A 19 -12.38 14.07 15.62
N TRP A 20 -13.66 13.88 15.30
CA TRP A 20 -14.09 13.47 13.98
C TRP A 20 -14.28 14.66 13.04
N HIS A 21 -13.86 14.48 11.78
CA HIS A 21 -14.07 15.41 10.69
C HIS A 21 -14.70 14.71 9.50
N SER A 22 -15.63 15.37 8.83
CA SER A 22 -16.27 14.88 7.61
C SER A 22 -15.44 15.14 6.34
N SER A 23 -14.41 15.99 6.43
CA SER A 23 -13.55 16.36 5.31
C SER A 23 -12.08 16.38 5.71
N VAL A 24 -11.23 15.84 4.85
CA VAL A 24 -9.76 15.89 4.98
C VAL A 24 -9.23 17.33 4.99
N VAL A 25 -9.92 18.25 4.30
CA VAL A 25 -9.49 19.67 4.23
C VAL A 25 -9.51 20.34 5.59
N ALA A 26 -10.45 19.91 6.47
CA ALA A 26 -10.56 20.43 7.84
C ALA A 26 -9.46 19.93 8.80
N LEU A 27 -8.68 18.93 8.38
CA LEU A 27 -7.61 18.38 9.22
C LEU A 27 -6.39 19.31 9.22
N PRO A 28 -5.70 19.46 10.37
CA PRO A 28 -4.43 20.17 10.43
C PRO A 28 -3.41 19.58 9.45
N ALA A 29 -2.54 20.44 8.93
CA ALA A 29 -1.44 20.00 8.08
C ALA A 29 -0.44 19.18 8.92
N GLU A 30 -0.11 17.98 8.46
CA GLU A 30 0.91 17.14 9.07
C GLU A 30 2.30 17.68 8.74
N ARG A 31 3.18 17.71 9.73
CA ARG A 31 4.57 18.18 9.49
C ARG A 31 5.33 17.27 8.53
N ARG A 32 5.15 15.95 8.62
CA ARG A 32 5.75 14.98 7.71
C ARG A 32 5.05 13.61 7.86
N ALA A 33 4.45 13.11 6.79
CA ALA A 33 3.92 11.76 6.75
C ALA A 33 5.05 10.72 6.61
N ALA A 34 4.88 9.54 7.18
CA ALA A 34 5.87 8.46 7.10
C ALA A 34 6.00 7.89 5.68
N THR A 35 4.89 7.80 4.95
CA THR A 35 4.82 7.32 3.57
C THR A 35 3.85 8.19 2.77
N PRO A 36 3.81 8.12 1.43
CA PRO A 36 2.83 8.85 0.63
C PRO A 36 1.38 8.49 0.99
N PHE A 37 1.15 7.24 1.44
CA PHE A 37 -0.17 6.71 1.82
C PHE A 37 -0.74 7.32 3.12
N HIS A 38 0.09 7.97 3.91
CA HIS A 38 -0.30 8.68 5.14
C HIS A 38 -0.45 10.20 4.94
N THR A 39 -0.25 10.69 3.72
CA THR A 39 -0.39 12.13 3.43
C THR A 39 -1.85 12.57 3.39
N ARG A 40 -2.09 13.85 3.68
CA ARG A 40 -3.40 14.46 3.51
C ARG A 40 -3.88 14.41 2.07
N GLU A 41 -2.96 14.56 1.13
CA GLU A 41 -3.22 14.52 -0.32
C GLU A 41 -3.66 13.13 -0.77
N TRP A 42 -3.08 12.04 -0.21
CA TRP A 42 -3.58 10.67 -0.43
C TRP A 42 -5.03 10.53 0.06
N ALA A 43 -5.31 10.91 1.30
CA ALA A 43 -6.66 10.84 1.84
C ALA A 43 -7.66 11.72 1.07
N ALA A 44 -7.22 12.90 0.60
CA ALA A 44 -8.02 13.79 -0.24
C ALA A 44 -8.30 13.18 -1.63
N ALA A 45 -7.29 12.55 -2.24
CA ALA A 45 -7.46 11.83 -3.51
C ALA A 45 -8.50 10.72 -3.37
N TRP A 46 -8.47 10.01 -2.24
CA TRP A 46 -9.41 8.92 -1.98
C TRP A 46 -10.87 9.37 -1.83
N GLN A 47 -11.13 10.65 -1.61
CA GLN A 47 -12.49 11.19 -1.63
C GLN A 47 -13.14 11.16 -3.03
N ALA A 48 -12.34 11.18 -4.09
CA ALA A 48 -12.81 11.17 -5.47
C ALA A 48 -12.94 9.75 -6.07
N VAL A 49 -12.29 8.75 -5.48
CA VAL A 49 -12.27 7.37 -5.98
C VAL A 49 -13.66 6.74 -5.95
N ARG A 50 -14.03 6.06 -7.02
CA ARG A 50 -15.32 5.36 -7.21
C ARG A 50 -15.17 3.85 -7.39
N THR A 51 -13.95 3.36 -7.64
CA THR A 51 -13.65 1.94 -7.84
C THR A 51 -14.13 1.08 -6.66
N GLU A 52 -13.89 1.53 -5.42
CA GLU A 52 -14.54 0.96 -4.25
C GLU A 52 -15.91 1.58 -4.03
N GLN A 53 -16.89 0.78 -3.61
CA GLN A 53 -18.21 1.28 -3.24
C GLN A 53 -18.18 1.89 -1.82
N VAL A 54 -17.56 3.05 -1.71
CA VAL A 54 -17.44 3.79 -0.45
C VAL A 54 -18.73 4.52 -0.12
N ARG A 55 -19.46 4.08 0.92
CA ARG A 55 -20.72 4.67 1.40
C ARG A 55 -20.49 5.91 2.25
N SER A 56 -19.51 5.87 3.13
CA SER A 56 -19.18 7.01 3.99
C SER A 56 -17.68 7.12 4.24
N ARG A 57 -17.24 8.33 4.56
CA ARG A 57 -15.83 8.66 4.84
C ARG A 57 -15.76 9.47 6.12
N HIS A 58 -14.85 9.09 7.01
CA HIS A 58 -14.67 9.72 8.31
C HIS A 58 -13.18 9.92 8.57
N HIS A 59 -12.80 11.06 9.13
CA HIS A 59 -11.41 11.38 9.40
C HIS A 59 -11.26 11.68 10.88
N LEU A 60 -10.47 10.85 11.57
CA LEU A 60 -10.16 10.99 12.97
C LEU A 60 -8.85 11.77 13.13
N PHE A 61 -8.91 12.83 13.89
CA PHE A 61 -7.76 13.57 14.38
C PHE A 61 -7.52 13.18 15.84
N LEU A 62 -6.27 12.88 16.16
CA LEU A 62 -5.83 12.44 17.49
C LEU A 62 -4.68 13.33 17.94
N GLN A 63 -4.70 13.78 19.18
CA GLN A 63 -3.65 14.58 19.77
C GLN A 63 -3.22 14.00 21.13
N ASP A 64 -1.91 13.81 21.29
CA ASP A 64 -1.25 13.38 22.53
C ASP A 64 -0.14 14.39 22.83
N GLY A 65 -0.42 15.31 23.74
CA GLY A 65 0.47 16.45 24.01
C GLY A 65 0.70 17.28 22.74
N SER A 66 1.95 17.35 22.29
CA SER A 66 2.34 18.05 21.05
C SER A 66 2.27 17.17 19.81
N SER A 67 2.08 15.86 19.95
CA SER A 67 2.02 14.91 18.84
C SER A 67 0.62 14.89 18.24
N GLN A 68 0.55 14.93 16.93
CA GLN A 68 -0.70 14.94 16.17
C GLN A 68 -0.70 13.78 15.20
N HIS A 69 -1.81 13.05 15.16
CA HIS A 69 -2.03 11.92 14.29
C HIS A 69 -3.39 12.05 13.61
N ARG A 70 -3.52 11.44 12.45
CA ARG A 70 -4.80 11.37 11.75
C ARG A 70 -4.97 10.01 11.11
N MET A 71 -6.19 9.54 11.09
CA MET A 71 -6.57 8.29 10.45
C MET A 71 -7.87 8.48 9.68
N SER A 72 -7.90 8.03 8.43
CA SER A 72 -9.11 8.06 7.62
C SER A 72 -9.76 6.69 7.66
N PHE A 73 -11.09 6.69 7.78
CA PHE A 73 -11.92 5.49 7.79
C PHE A 73 -12.91 5.54 6.63
N TYR A 74 -13.13 4.40 5.98
CA TYR A 74 -13.96 4.26 4.81
C TYR A 74 -14.93 3.10 5.04
N GLN A 75 -16.25 3.39 5.05
CA GLN A 75 -17.28 2.36 5.01
C GLN A 75 -17.41 1.88 3.57
N VAL A 76 -17.12 0.61 3.34
CA VAL A 76 -17.09 0.01 2.00
C VAL A 76 -18.06 -1.15 1.96
N SER A 77 -18.98 -1.15 0.97
CA SER A 77 -19.93 -2.23 0.74
C SER A 77 -19.40 -3.30 -0.21
N ASN A 78 -18.44 -2.93 -1.05
CA ASN A 78 -17.78 -3.84 -1.98
C ASN A 78 -16.37 -3.34 -2.27
N SER A 79 -15.37 -4.17 -2.00
CA SER A 79 -13.98 -3.89 -2.30
C SER A 79 -13.47 -4.89 -3.33
N PRO A 80 -13.25 -4.48 -4.60
CA PRO A 80 -12.68 -5.34 -5.63
C PRO A 80 -11.33 -5.93 -5.20
N LEU A 81 -10.53 -5.16 -4.46
CA LEU A 81 -9.25 -5.60 -3.97
C LEU A 81 -9.37 -6.71 -2.89
N TRP A 82 -10.40 -6.64 -2.04
CA TRP A 82 -10.66 -7.72 -1.07
C TRP A 82 -11.10 -9.00 -1.78
N HIS A 83 -11.95 -8.89 -2.80
CA HIS A 83 -12.38 -10.05 -3.60
C HIS A 83 -11.23 -10.69 -4.36
N ALA A 84 -10.32 -9.90 -4.94
CA ALA A 84 -9.12 -10.45 -5.56
C ALA A 84 -8.27 -11.29 -4.59
N MET A 85 -8.26 -10.93 -3.29
CA MET A 85 -7.59 -11.75 -2.28
C MET A 85 -8.35 -13.01 -1.91
N GLU A 86 -9.66 -12.94 -1.88
CA GLU A 86 -10.50 -14.11 -1.69
C GLU A 86 -10.26 -15.12 -2.81
N ASP A 87 -10.17 -14.66 -4.06
CA ASP A 87 -9.85 -15.49 -5.23
C ASP A 87 -8.44 -16.10 -5.12
N ASP A 88 -7.42 -15.31 -4.79
CA ASP A 88 -6.04 -15.78 -4.60
C ASP A 88 -5.94 -16.83 -3.48
N ALA A 89 -6.74 -16.67 -2.44
CA ALA A 89 -6.84 -17.61 -1.33
C ALA A 89 -7.65 -18.89 -1.65
N GLY A 90 -8.38 -18.90 -2.77
CA GLY A 90 -9.32 -19.98 -3.13
C GLY A 90 -10.58 -19.99 -2.25
N VAL A 91 -10.98 -18.83 -1.72
CA VAL A 91 -12.19 -18.69 -0.92
C VAL A 91 -13.40 -18.62 -1.84
N THR A 92 -14.37 -19.54 -1.66
CA THR A 92 -15.54 -19.68 -2.55
C THR A 92 -16.75 -18.86 -2.11
N ARG A 93 -16.72 -18.26 -0.92
CA ARG A 93 -17.79 -17.43 -0.38
C ARG A 93 -17.18 -16.12 0.14
N PRO A 94 -17.85 -14.99 -0.03
CA PRO A 94 -17.38 -13.72 0.53
C PRO A 94 -17.06 -13.85 2.03
N THR A 95 -15.93 -13.31 2.44
CA THR A 95 -15.54 -13.30 3.86
C THR A 95 -16.49 -12.43 4.67
N PHE A 96 -16.75 -11.20 4.17
CA PHE A 96 -17.74 -10.30 4.74
C PHE A 96 -19.05 -10.36 3.95
N GLU A 97 -20.18 -10.33 4.67
CA GLU A 97 -21.54 -10.36 4.09
C GLU A 97 -22.21 -8.99 4.15
N ALA A 98 -21.63 -8.05 4.89
CA ALA A 98 -22.10 -6.67 5.04
C ALA A 98 -20.94 -5.69 4.86
N ASP A 99 -21.28 -4.38 4.98
CA ASP A 99 -20.29 -3.31 4.91
C ASP A 99 -19.18 -3.48 5.94
N VAL A 100 -17.98 -3.06 5.58
CA VAL A 100 -16.79 -3.06 6.44
C VAL A 100 -16.27 -1.63 6.60
N LEU A 101 -15.81 -1.28 7.78
CA LEU A 101 -15.12 -0.02 8.03
C LEU A 101 -13.60 -0.27 7.95
N TYR A 102 -12.95 0.20 6.89
CA TYR A 102 -11.50 0.13 6.72
C TYR A 102 -10.81 1.38 7.23
N GLY A 103 -9.73 1.20 7.94
CA GLY A 103 -8.86 2.28 8.41
C GLY A 103 -7.37 1.94 8.27
N PRO A 104 -6.62 2.60 7.40
CA PRO A 104 -7.01 3.43 6.26
C PRO A 104 -7.53 2.60 5.06
N SER A 105 -7.48 3.14 3.83
CA SER A 105 -7.88 2.41 2.63
C SER A 105 -6.98 1.18 2.37
N LEU A 106 -7.57 0.09 1.90
CA LEU A 106 -6.84 -1.12 1.46
C LEU A 106 -5.81 -0.85 0.36
N TYR A 107 -6.04 0.18 -0.47
CA TYR A 107 -5.16 0.54 -1.57
C TYR A 107 -3.87 1.26 -1.14
N GLY A 108 -3.79 1.77 0.10
CA GLY A 108 -2.52 2.20 0.68
C GLY A 108 -1.59 1.00 0.83
N GLU A 109 -0.35 1.08 0.31
CA GLU A 109 0.63 0.00 0.48
C GLU A 109 0.90 -0.24 1.96
N TYR A 110 1.02 0.83 2.72
CA TYR A 110 1.22 0.83 4.18
C TYR A 110 0.06 1.53 4.85
N GLY A 111 -0.50 0.88 5.84
CA GLY A 111 -1.55 1.41 6.71
C GLY A 111 -1.05 1.61 8.13
N GLY A 112 -1.96 1.42 9.10
CA GLY A 112 -1.66 1.70 10.49
C GLY A 112 -1.64 3.20 10.80
N LEU A 113 -0.88 3.56 11.83
CA LEU A 113 -0.74 4.95 12.30
C LEU A 113 0.72 5.17 12.75
N PRO A 114 1.65 5.39 11.82
CA PRO A 114 3.08 5.45 12.10
C PRO A 114 3.46 6.47 13.17
N GLY A 115 4.33 6.03 14.10
CA GLY A 115 4.83 6.90 15.18
C GLY A 115 3.83 7.17 16.30
N ALA A 116 2.64 6.57 16.28
CA ALA A 116 1.66 6.70 17.35
C ALA A 116 2.06 5.88 18.58
N THR A 117 1.72 6.40 19.76
CA THR A 117 1.89 5.71 21.04
C THR A 117 0.75 4.71 21.27
N VAL A 118 0.95 3.75 22.20
CA VAL A 118 -0.08 2.75 22.54
C VAL A 118 -1.41 3.42 22.96
N PRO A 119 -1.43 4.49 23.79
CA PRO A 119 -2.68 5.20 24.09
C PRO A 119 -3.37 5.81 22.86
N VAL A 120 -2.62 6.37 21.91
CA VAL A 120 -3.16 6.94 20.67
C VAL A 120 -3.78 5.85 19.81
N LEU A 121 -3.09 4.70 19.66
CA LEU A 121 -3.60 3.55 18.92
C LEU A 121 -4.87 2.98 19.58
N ALA A 122 -4.90 2.91 20.92
CA ALA A 122 -6.08 2.46 21.68
C ALA A 122 -7.28 3.37 21.41
N GLU A 123 -7.09 4.69 21.48
CA GLU A 123 -8.15 5.66 21.16
C GLU A 123 -8.62 5.54 19.70
N ALA A 124 -7.69 5.35 18.75
CA ALA A 124 -8.05 5.16 17.35
C ALA A 124 -8.93 3.92 17.13
N VAL A 125 -8.59 2.79 17.77
CA VAL A 125 -9.39 1.55 17.71
C VAL A 125 -10.74 1.73 18.39
N ASP A 126 -10.79 2.32 19.60
CA ASP A 126 -12.02 2.49 20.34
C ASP A 126 -13.01 3.40 19.59
N ARG A 127 -12.51 4.50 19.02
CA ARG A 127 -13.32 5.42 18.20
C ARG A 127 -13.77 4.76 16.89
N GLY A 128 -12.87 4.02 16.23
CA GLY A 128 -13.21 3.27 15.02
C GLY A 128 -14.27 2.19 15.27
N ARG A 129 -14.16 1.44 16.38
CA ARG A 129 -15.16 0.42 16.79
C ARG A 129 -16.51 1.04 17.15
N ALA A 130 -16.50 2.19 17.82
CA ALA A 130 -17.74 2.92 18.10
C ALA A 130 -18.42 3.33 16.80
N LEU A 131 -17.69 3.98 15.90
CA LEU A 131 -18.19 4.37 14.58
C LEU A 131 -18.71 3.15 13.80
N ALA A 132 -17.97 2.04 13.75
CA ALA A 132 -18.37 0.83 13.04
C ALA A 132 -19.74 0.29 13.54
N ARG A 133 -19.97 0.33 14.85
CA ARG A 133 -21.27 -0.06 15.45
C ARG A 133 -22.38 0.93 15.09
N ASP A 134 -22.08 2.22 15.14
CA ASP A 134 -23.07 3.30 14.90
C ASP A 134 -23.57 3.29 13.45
N ILE A 135 -22.68 3.01 12.49
CA ILE A 135 -23.03 2.93 11.06
C ILE A 135 -23.41 1.52 10.59
N GLY A 136 -23.41 0.53 11.49
CA GLY A 136 -23.89 -0.82 11.23
C GLY A 136 -22.99 -1.68 10.36
N THR A 137 -21.66 -1.47 10.38
CA THR A 137 -20.71 -2.35 9.66
C THR A 137 -20.46 -3.66 10.41
N GLU A 138 -20.02 -4.70 9.69
CA GLU A 138 -19.73 -6.02 10.26
C GLU A 138 -18.44 -6.03 11.09
N ALA A 139 -17.46 -5.24 10.65
CA ALA A 139 -16.16 -5.13 11.32
C ALA A 139 -15.52 -3.74 11.09
N LEU A 140 -14.60 -3.40 11.99
CA LEU A 140 -13.51 -2.47 11.76
C LEU A 140 -12.27 -3.27 11.35
N VAL A 141 -11.62 -2.89 10.25
CA VAL A 141 -10.36 -3.49 9.80
C VAL A 141 -9.29 -2.40 9.74
N ILE A 142 -8.28 -2.49 10.61
CA ILE A 142 -7.08 -1.66 10.49
C ILE A 142 -6.15 -2.35 9.49
N THR A 143 -5.94 -1.72 8.34
CA THR A 143 -5.33 -2.34 7.17
C THR A 143 -3.82 -2.19 7.13
N ASN A 144 -3.14 -3.16 6.53
CA ASN A 144 -1.75 -3.07 6.05
C ASN A 144 -0.74 -2.58 7.08
N ILE A 145 -0.87 -3.02 8.34
CA ILE A 145 0.03 -2.69 9.45
C ILE A 145 1.39 -3.34 9.18
N PRO A 146 2.50 -2.57 9.10
CA PRO A 146 3.83 -3.15 8.94
C PRO A 146 4.26 -3.92 10.21
N PRO A 147 5.13 -4.94 10.07
CA PRO A 147 5.54 -5.80 11.20
C PRO A 147 6.09 -5.03 12.41
N VAL A 148 6.78 -3.92 12.16
CA VAL A 148 7.37 -3.09 13.22
C VAL A 148 6.32 -2.41 14.12
N GLU A 149 5.10 -2.22 13.63
CA GLU A 149 4.00 -1.59 14.38
C GLU A 149 3.05 -2.61 15.01
N ARG A 150 3.03 -3.86 14.53
CA ARG A 150 2.06 -4.89 14.94
C ARG A 150 1.97 -5.05 16.45
N THR A 151 3.12 -5.14 17.14
CA THR A 151 3.17 -5.31 18.59
C THR A 151 2.48 -4.17 19.33
N LEU A 152 2.65 -2.92 18.89
CA LEU A 152 2.01 -1.74 19.48
C LEU A 152 0.50 -1.78 19.29
N TRP A 153 0.02 -2.18 18.12
CA TRP A 153 -1.42 -2.33 17.84
C TRP A 153 -2.05 -3.41 18.73
N CYS A 154 -1.40 -4.58 18.88
CA CYS A 154 -1.89 -5.65 19.76
C CYS A 154 -1.88 -5.24 21.25
N GLN A 155 -0.88 -4.45 21.69
CA GLN A 155 -0.84 -3.89 23.04
C GLN A 155 -1.93 -2.85 23.26
N ALA A 156 -2.24 -2.05 22.26
CA ALA A 156 -3.28 -1.04 22.32
C ALA A 156 -4.67 -1.67 22.49
N ARG A 157 -5.02 -2.59 21.63
CA ARG A 157 -6.25 -3.40 21.70
C ARG A 157 -6.02 -4.73 20.99
N THR A 158 -6.30 -5.83 21.66
CA THR A 158 -6.26 -7.16 21.05
C THR A 158 -7.34 -7.27 19.98
N PRO A 159 -6.98 -7.55 18.70
CA PRO A 159 -7.97 -7.79 17.65
C PRO A 159 -8.69 -9.13 17.87
N ASP A 160 -9.90 -9.27 17.32
CA ASP A 160 -10.63 -10.54 17.31
C ASP A 160 -9.94 -11.55 16.40
N THR A 161 -9.29 -11.09 15.33
CA THR A 161 -8.41 -11.88 14.47
C THR A 161 -7.47 -10.98 13.66
N GLU A 162 -6.39 -11.56 13.15
CA GLU A 162 -5.43 -10.90 12.27
C GLU A 162 -5.34 -11.65 10.94
N VAL A 163 -5.24 -10.89 9.84
CA VAL A 163 -5.09 -11.46 8.49
C VAL A 163 -3.91 -10.79 7.79
N VAL A 164 -2.95 -11.56 7.29
CA VAL A 164 -1.98 -11.05 6.32
C VAL A 164 -2.69 -11.01 4.97
N LEU A 165 -3.01 -9.80 4.51
CA LEU A 165 -3.65 -9.61 3.20
C LEU A 165 -2.61 -9.56 2.08
N TYR A 166 -1.43 -8.97 2.39
CA TYR A 166 -0.40 -8.70 1.40
C TYR A 166 0.99 -8.96 1.92
N TRP A 167 1.87 -9.17 0.95
CA TRP A 167 3.31 -9.15 1.14
C TRP A 167 3.86 -8.07 0.19
N ALA A 168 4.30 -6.95 0.76
CA ALA A 168 5.10 -5.99 0.02
C ALA A 168 6.53 -6.55 -0.18
N HIS A 169 7.21 -6.11 -1.24
CA HIS A 169 8.56 -6.57 -1.55
C HIS A 169 9.50 -5.38 -1.57
N ARG A 170 10.52 -5.47 -0.76
CA ARG A 170 11.52 -4.40 -0.61
C ARG A 170 12.91 -4.86 -0.96
N ALA A 171 13.66 -3.98 -1.60
CA ALA A 171 15.09 -4.14 -1.78
C ALA A 171 15.83 -2.87 -1.38
N ARG A 172 17.05 -3.04 -0.89
CA ARG A 172 17.99 -1.94 -0.69
C ARG A 172 18.48 -1.48 -2.06
N VAL A 173 18.47 -0.19 -2.30
CA VAL A 173 19.10 0.44 -3.47
C VAL A 173 20.50 0.85 -3.05
N GLY A 174 21.52 0.33 -3.76
CA GLY A 174 22.92 0.73 -3.57
C GLY A 174 23.23 2.06 -4.26
N ALA A 175 24.52 2.36 -4.39
CA ALA A 175 24.98 3.54 -5.10
C ALA A 175 24.91 3.40 -6.64
N SER A 176 24.65 2.19 -7.14
CA SER A 176 24.54 1.90 -8.57
C SER A 176 23.58 0.74 -8.84
N VAL A 177 23.15 0.60 -10.10
CA VAL A 177 22.37 -0.56 -10.56
C VAL A 177 23.18 -1.86 -10.38
N ASP A 178 24.49 -1.82 -10.56
CA ASP A 178 25.32 -3.01 -10.38
C ASP A 178 25.38 -3.47 -8.93
N GLU A 179 25.40 -2.55 -7.96
CA GLU A 179 25.27 -2.92 -6.55
C GLU A 179 23.89 -3.52 -6.24
N PHE A 180 22.83 -3.00 -6.85
CA PHE A 180 21.51 -3.59 -6.71
C PHE A 180 21.49 -5.03 -7.23
N ILE A 181 22.03 -5.27 -8.44
CA ILE A 181 22.10 -6.60 -9.07
C ILE A 181 23.00 -7.56 -8.28
N ALA A 182 24.02 -7.06 -7.60
CA ALA A 182 24.92 -7.90 -6.77
C ALA A 182 24.16 -8.57 -5.59
N ASN A 183 23.00 -8.05 -5.19
CA ASN A 183 22.16 -8.66 -4.17
C ASN A 183 21.21 -9.74 -4.70
N PHE A 184 21.21 -10.04 -6.00
CA PHE A 184 20.35 -11.08 -6.57
C PHE A 184 20.79 -12.48 -6.10
N PRO A 185 19.86 -13.42 -5.92
CA PRO A 185 20.16 -14.77 -5.45
C PRO A 185 21.10 -15.54 -6.37
N SER A 186 21.14 -15.18 -7.68
CA SER A 186 22.00 -15.84 -8.65
C SER A 186 22.60 -14.87 -9.67
N ALA A 187 23.82 -15.16 -10.10
CA ALA A 187 24.48 -14.42 -11.17
C ALA A 187 23.76 -14.57 -12.52
N SER A 188 23.03 -15.68 -12.76
CA SER A 188 22.23 -15.88 -13.97
C SER A 188 21.07 -14.90 -14.04
N THR A 189 20.36 -14.68 -12.95
CA THR A 189 19.29 -13.66 -12.86
C THR A 189 19.82 -12.26 -13.16
N GLY A 190 21.00 -11.92 -12.65
CA GLY A 190 21.61 -10.61 -12.95
C GLY A 190 21.98 -10.45 -14.43
N ARG A 191 22.47 -11.52 -15.07
CA ARG A 191 22.74 -11.51 -16.54
C ARG A 191 21.44 -11.38 -17.33
N GLU A 192 20.40 -12.11 -16.96
CA GLU A 192 19.09 -12.05 -17.60
C GLU A 192 18.49 -10.65 -17.47
N PHE A 193 18.51 -10.05 -16.28
CA PHE A 193 17.99 -8.72 -16.03
C PHE A 193 18.66 -7.65 -16.90
N ARG A 194 20.00 -7.69 -17.03
CA ARG A 194 20.74 -6.81 -17.94
C ARG A 194 20.43 -7.10 -19.41
N SER A 195 20.26 -8.38 -19.77
CA SER A 195 19.92 -8.78 -21.15
C SER A 195 18.52 -8.28 -21.56
N GLN A 196 17.53 -8.40 -20.66
CA GLN A 196 16.18 -7.89 -20.90
C GLN A 196 16.17 -6.37 -21.07
N HIS A 197 16.96 -5.64 -20.25
CA HIS A 197 17.13 -4.21 -20.42
C HIS A 197 17.74 -3.84 -21.78
N ARG A 198 18.81 -4.53 -22.20
CA ARG A 198 19.42 -4.30 -23.55
C ARG A 198 18.42 -4.57 -24.67
N ARG A 199 17.65 -5.68 -24.60
CA ARG A 199 16.62 -6.00 -25.61
C ARG A 199 15.59 -4.87 -25.77
N GLY A 200 15.18 -4.25 -24.64
CA GLY A 200 14.29 -3.10 -24.73
C GLY A 200 14.94 -1.89 -25.37
N ASN A 201 16.21 -1.59 -25.04
CA ASN A 201 16.96 -0.50 -25.66
C ASN A 201 17.17 -0.74 -27.16
N ASP A 202 17.54 -1.96 -27.55
CA ASP A 202 17.75 -2.36 -28.96
C ASP A 202 16.44 -2.27 -29.77
N ALA A 203 15.29 -2.45 -29.11
CA ALA A 203 13.96 -2.25 -29.68
C ALA A 203 13.52 -0.78 -29.71
N GLY A 204 14.35 0.16 -29.24
CA GLY A 204 14.09 1.59 -29.27
C GLY A 204 13.20 2.10 -28.13
N LEU A 205 13.07 1.34 -27.02
CA LEU A 205 12.36 1.85 -25.84
C LEU A 205 13.12 3.03 -25.21
N THR A 206 12.36 4.03 -24.83
CA THR A 206 12.87 5.20 -24.09
C THR A 206 12.07 5.41 -22.81
N LEU A 207 12.75 5.90 -21.74
CA LEU A 207 12.11 6.23 -20.47
C LEU A 207 11.64 7.68 -20.47
N LYS A 208 10.35 7.88 -20.24
CA LYS A 208 9.76 9.17 -19.94
C LYS A 208 9.42 9.26 -18.45
N ILE A 209 9.91 10.29 -17.77
CA ILE A 209 9.62 10.56 -16.36
C ILE A 209 8.59 11.68 -16.28
N ALA A 210 7.34 11.32 -16.03
CA ALA A 210 6.22 12.26 -16.01
C ALA A 210 5.84 12.65 -14.56
N ARG A 211 5.55 13.92 -14.32
CA ARG A 211 5.13 14.47 -13.01
C ARG A 211 4.04 15.52 -13.19
N GLY A 212 3.23 15.75 -12.13
CA GLY A 212 2.24 16.82 -12.11
C GLY A 212 1.29 16.76 -13.31
N SER A 213 1.17 17.84 -14.07
CA SER A 213 0.30 17.96 -15.24
C SER A 213 0.68 16.99 -16.38
N GLU A 214 1.98 16.69 -16.52
CA GLU A 214 2.44 15.73 -17.53
C GLU A 214 1.98 14.30 -17.15
N LEU A 215 2.12 13.89 -15.87
CA LEU A 215 1.59 12.61 -15.40
C LEU A 215 0.07 12.56 -15.55
N GLN A 216 -0.63 13.66 -15.26
CA GLN A 216 -2.08 13.76 -15.43
C GLN A 216 -2.51 13.52 -16.88
N ALA A 217 -1.72 13.95 -17.87
CA ALA A 217 -2.03 13.73 -19.29
C ALA A 217 -1.97 12.26 -19.69
N HIS A 218 -1.15 11.44 -19.02
CA HIS A 218 -1.01 10.00 -19.30
C HIS A 218 -1.96 9.09 -18.51
N VAL A 219 -2.74 9.65 -17.56
CA VAL A 219 -3.58 8.85 -16.66
C VAL A 219 -4.63 8.02 -17.39
N ALA A 220 -5.25 8.57 -18.44
CA ALA A 220 -6.30 7.85 -19.18
C ALA A 220 -5.74 6.61 -19.89
N GLU A 221 -4.60 6.76 -20.55
CA GLU A 221 -3.92 5.66 -21.24
C GLU A 221 -3.41 4.62 -20.24
N PHE A 222 -2.74 5.07 -19.20
CA PHE A 222 -2.26 4.21 -18.11
C PHE A 222 -3.41 3.42 -17.47
N GLY A 223 -4.52 4.07 -17.13
CA GLY A 223 -5.71 3.43 -16.55
C GLY A 223 -6.33 2.38 -17.48
N THR A 224 -6.39 2.67 -18.80
CA THR A 224 -6.88 1.72 -19.79
C THR A 224 -6.00 0.47 -19.85
N GLN A 225 -4.68 0.62 -19.81
CA GLN A 225 -3.74 -0.50 -19.88
C GLN A 225 -3.67 -1.26 -18.55
N SER A 226 -3.76 -0.59 -17.39
CA SER A 226 -3.75 -1.26 -16.09
C SER A 226 -4.94 -2.21 -15.91
N VAL A 227 -6.08 -1.90 -16.53
CA VAL A 227 -7.26 -2.79 -16.59
C VAL A 227 -6.95 -4.06 -17.38
N ARG A 228 -6.13 -3.99 -18.44
CA ARG A 228 -5.77 -5.14 -19.29
C ARG A 228 -4.70 -6.05 -18.68
N VAL A 229 -3.79 -5.51 -17.86
CA VAL A 229 -2.76 -6.29 -17.14
C VAL A 229 -3.38 -7.27 -16.15
N GLY A 230 -4.60 -7.02 -15.72
CA GLY A 230 -5.32 -7.87 -14.79
C GLY A 230 -5.75 -9.24 -15.30
N ASP A 231 -5.47 -9.59 -16.58
CA ASP A 231 -5.76 -10.89 -17.24
C ASP A 231 -6.81 -11.77 -16.53
N GLY A 232 -8.06 -11.28 -16.44
CA GLY A 232 -9.15 -11.99 -15.78
C GLY A 232 -9.23 -11.86 -14.27
N HIS A 233 -8.26 -11.23 -13.61
CA HIS A 233 -8.23 -11.00 -12.17
C HIS A 233 -8.58 -9.54 -11.84
N SER A 234 -9.85 -9.17 -11.98
CA SER A 234 -10.40 -7.88 -11.58
C SER A 234 -9.97 -6.66 -12.42
N PRO A 235 -10.61 -6.41 -13.55
CA PRO A 235 -10.29 -5.29 -14.46
C PRO A 235 -10.48 -3.90 -13.86
N ALA A 236 -11.00 -3.78 -12.64
CA ALA A 236 -11.37 -2.52 -12.00
C ALA A 236 -10.45 -2.07 -10.87
N LEU A 237 -9.31 -2.75 -10.61
CA LEU A 237 -8.49 -2.41 -9.44
C LEU A 237 -7.89 -0.99 -9.50
N TYR A 238 -7.41 -0.55 -10.68
CA TYR A 238 -6.67 0.70 -10.83
C TYR A 238 -7.18 1.52 -12.04
N GLY A 239 -8.42 2.00 -11.94
CA GLY A 239 -9.04 2.80 -13.00
C GLY A 239 -8.57 4.26 -13.05
N THR A 240 -8.92 4.95 -14.12
CA THR A 240 -8.59 6.37 -14.34
C THR A 240 -9.12 7.28 -13.23
N ASP A 241 -10.31 6.97 -12.68
CA ASP A 241 -10.91 7.70 -11.56
C ASP A 241 -10.07 7.65 -10.28
N MET A 242 -9.32 6.57 -10.08
CA MET A 242 -8.39 6.43 -8.97
C MET A 242 -7.04 7.13 -9.26
N LEU A 243 -6.47 6.92 -10.44
CA LEU A 243 -5.14 7.43 -10.80
C LEU A 243 -5.10 8.95 -10.91
N ALA A 244 -6.14 9.56 -11.51
CA ALA A 244 -6.18 11.01 -11.75
C ALA A 244 -5.99 11.86 -10.47
N PRO A 245 -6.73 11.65 -9.38
CA PRO A 245 -6.51 12.39 -8.16
C PRO A 245 -5.16 12.08 -7.48
N LEU A 246 -4.60 10.88 -7.67
CA LEU A 246 -3.34 10.47 -7.06
C LEU A 246 -2.11 11.15 -7.67
N THR A 247 -2.23 11.76 -8.86
CA THR A 247 -1.14 12.58 -9.44
C THR A 247 -0.74 13.78 -8.58
N ARG A 248 -1.62 14.18 -7.64
CA ARG A 248 -1.40 15.30 -6.71
C ARG A 248 -0.74 14.88 -5.40
N VAL A 249 -0.60 13.58 -5.15
CA VAL A 249 0.07 13.08 -3.95
C VAL A 249 1.55 13.41 -4.01
N PRO A 250 2.16 13.89 -2.91
CA PRO A 250 3.58 14.21 -2.89
C PRO A 250 4.45 13.05 -3.34
N GLY A 251 5.34 13.31 -4.28
CA GLY A 251 6.23 12.31 -4.86
C GLY A 251 5.62 11.46 -5.98
N ALA A 252 4.38 11.70 -6.39
CA ALA A 252 3.78 11.00 -7.53
C ALA A 252 4.62 11.20 -8.80
N VAL A 253 4.95 10.10 -9.46
CA VAL A 253 5.75 10.06 -10.69
C VAL A 253 5.35 8.87 -11.55
N GLY A 254 5.22 9.08 -12.85
CA GLY A 254 5.12 8.03 -13.86
C GLY A 254 6.50 7.72 -14.41
N LEU A 255 6.88 6.45 -14.39
CA LEU A 255 8.01 5.93 -15.17
C LEU A 255 7.41 5.23 -16.38
N LEU A 256 7.42 5.89 -17.53
CA LEU A 256 6.71 5.46 -18.73
C LEU A 256 7.71 4.96 -19.77
N ALA A 257 7.47 3.78 -20.29
CA ALA A 257 8.17 3.26 -21.47
C ALA A 257 7.43 3.72 -22.74
N GLU A 258 8.14 4.38 -23.63
CA GLU A 258 7.64 4.79 -24.96
C GLU A 258 8.40 4.05 -26.07
N HIS A 259 7.68 3.66 -27.12
CA HIS A 259 8.29 3.19 -28.34
C HIS A 259 8.97 4.34 -29.10
N SER A 260 9.78 4.02 -30.12
CA SER A 260 10.48 5.01 -30.95
C SER A 260 9.53 5.95 -31.71
N ASP A 261 8.26 5.59 -31.87
CA ASP A 261 7.21 6.44 -32.45
C ASP A 261 6.50 7.32 -31.42
N GLY A 262 6.96 7.32 -30.15
CA GLY A 262 6.39 8.06 -29.03
C GLY A 262 5.14 7.45 -28.43
N SER A 263 4.71 6.27 -28.88
CA SER A 263 3.54 5.60 -28.33
C SER A 263 3.87 4.90 -27.00
N PHE A 264 2.88 4.84 -26.12
CA PHE A 264 2.99 4.20 -24.82
C PHE A 264 3.18 2.68 -24.96
N ALA A 265 4.24 2.15 -24.36
CA ALA A 265 4.54 0.72 -24.28
C ALA A 265 4.13 0.14 -22.92
N GLY A 266 4.24 0.93 -21.86
CA GLY A 266 3.91 0.54 -20.49
C GLY A 266 4.41 1.56 -19.50
N GLY A 267 4.10 1.35 -18.20
CA GLY A 267 4.58 2.27 -17.19
C GLY A 267 4.38 1.77 -15.76
N PHE A 268 5.08 2.40 -14.84
CA PHE A 268 4.83 2.31 -13.41
C PHE A 268 4.31 3.64 -12.87
N PHE A 269 3.20 3.62 -12.15
CA PHE A 269 2.77 4.74 -11.33
C PHE A 269 3.41 4.59 -9.95
N CYS A 270 4.28 5.52 -9.63
CA CYS A 270 5.17 5.45 -8.48
C CYS A 270 5.00 6.65 -7.55
N PHE A 271 5.57 6.50 -6.33
CA PHE A 271 5.76 7.61 -5.39
C PHE A 271 7.23 7.64 -4.95
N ARG A 272 7.96 8.70 -5.31
CA ARG A 272 9.29 8.99 -4.77
C ARG A 272 9.13 9.81 -3.49
N TYR A 273 9.14 9.14 -2.33
CA TYR A 273 8.82 9.77 -1.05
C TYR A 273 9.80 9.37 0.06
N GLY A 274 10.28 10.34 0.82
CA GLY A 274 11.30 10.10 1.85
C GLY A 274 12.55 9.46 1.26
N SER A 275 12.96 8.31 1.79
CA SER A 275 14.10 7.52 1.32
C SER A 275 13.70 6.40 0.35
N ALA A 276 12.43 6.30 -0.05
CA ALA A 276 11.95 5.18 -0.86
C ALA A 276 11.37 5.61 -2.21
N LEU A 277 11.46 4.71 -3.19
CA LEU A 277 10.67 4.68 -4.40
C LEU A 277 9.66 3.54 -4.28
N TYR A 278 8.37 3.88 -4.26
CA TYR A 278 7.26 2.94 -4.20
C TYR A 278 6.72 2.70 -5.62
N LEU A 279 6.85 1.49 -6.13
CA LEU A 279 6.25 1.07 -7.40
C LEU A 279 4.82 0.58 -7.12
N TRP A 280 3.87 1.52 -7.11
CA TRP A 280 2.53 1.25 -6.59
C TRP A 280 1.64 0.43 -7.53
N THR A 281 1.65 0.75 -8.83
CA THR A 281 0.94 -0.05 -9.84
C THR A 281 1.62 0.01 -11.19
N ALA A 282 1.39 -1.00 -12.02
CA ALA A 282 1.93 -1.14 -13.36
C ALA A 282 0.82 -1.15 -14.40
N ALA A 283 1.13 -0.66 -15.60
CA ALA A 283 0.31 -0.81 -16.79
C ALA A 283 1.21 -1.17 -17.98
N ILE A 284 0.87 -2.21 -18.72
CA ILE A 284 1.67 -2.67 -19.86
C ILE A 284 0.74 -3.02 -21.01
N ASP A 285 1.02 -2.49 -22.21
CA ASP A 285 0.27 -2.83 -23.40
C ASP A 285 0.75 -4.19 -23.97
N GLY A 286 0.21 -5.27 -23.41
CA GLY A 286 0.56 -6.63 -23.85
C GLY A 286 0.22 -6.93 -25.32
N ALA A 287 -0.82 -6.28 -25.86
CA ALA A 287 -1.22 -6.49 -27.25
C ALA A 287 -0.21 -5.89 -28.26
N ARG A 288 0.45 -4.80 -27.86
CA ARG A 288 1.38 -4.04 -28.72
C ARG A 288 2.84 -4.46 -28.54
N ASN A 289 3.17 -4.96 -27.37
CA ASN A 289 4.55 -5.25 -26.99
C ASN A 289 5.06 -6.63 -27.46
N GLY A 290 4.16 -7.58 -27.76
CA GLY A 290 4.56 -8.94 -28.08
C GLY A 290 5.52 -9.52 -27.05
N ASP A 291 6.70 -10.00 -27.49
CA ASP A 291 7.72 -10.59 -26.62
C ASP A 291 8.70 -9.59 -25.99
N LEU A 292 8.43 -8.27 -26.07
CA LEU A 292 9.30 -7.29 -25.45
C LEU A 292 9.18 -7.34 -23.90
N PRO A 293 10.30 -7.36 -23.18
CA PRO A 293 10.30 -7.50 -21.72
C PRO A 293 10.05 -6.16 -21.01
N ILE A 294 8.91 -5.50 -21.31
CA ILE A 294 8.59 -4.14 -20.84
C ILE A 294 8.65 -4.05 -19.31
N TYR A 295 8.06 -5.02 -18.60
CA TYR A 295 8.05 -5.01 -17.15
C TYR A 295 9.47 -5.06 -16.56
N SER A 296 10.31 -5.95 -17.08
CA SER A 296 11.70 -6.08 -16.60
C SER A 296 12.57 -4.88 -17.00
N TRP A 297 12.31 -4.31 -18.18
CA TRP A 297 12.96 -3.09 -18.64
C TRP A 297 12.60 -1.90 -17.72
N LEU A 298 11.32 -1.72 -17.43
CA LEU A 298 10.84 -0.70 -16.50
C LEU A 298 11.38 -0.92 -15.07
N MET A 299 11.49 -2.17 -14.62
CA MET A 299 12.08 -2.49 -13.32
C MET A 299 13.56 -2.04 -13.27
N TYR A 300 14.33 -2.27 -14.34
CA TYR A 300 15.72 -1.81 -14.45
C TYR A 300 15.80 -0.28 -14.39
N GLU A 301 14.99 0.40 -15.21
CA GLU A 301 14.92 1.87 -15.22
C GLU A 301 14.42 2.44 -13.89
N SER A 302 13.55 1.73 -13.17
CA SER A 302 13.12 2.12 -11.82
C SER A 302 14.26 2.07 -10.81
N VAL A 303 15.13 1.06 -10.88
CA VAL A 303 16.33 0.99 -10.03
C VAL A 303 17.28 2.14 -10.36
N LYS A 304 17.50 2.41 -11.64
CA LYS A 304 18.33 3.55 -12.09
C LYS A 304 17.76 4.88 -11.60
N PHE A 305 16.45 5.11 -11.78
CA PHE A 305 15.77 6.29 -11.25
C PHE A 305 15.87 6.40 -9.73
N ALA A 306 15.78 5.28 -9.00
CA ALA A 306 15.96 5.26 -7.54
C ALA A 306 17.37 5.69 -7.15
N VAL A 307 18.41 5.19 -7.82
CA VAL A 307 19.82 5.62 -7.65
C VAL A 307 19.95 7.12 -7.93
N ASP A 308 19.50 7.57 -9.10
CA ASP A 308 19.65 8.96 -9.57
C ASP A 308 18.94 9.97 -8.64
N THR A 309 17.86 9.54 -7.98
CA THR A 309 17.09 10.40 -7.04
C THR A 309 17.45 10.17 -5.58
N GLY A 310 18.49 9.38 -5.27
CA GLY A 310 18.96 9.12 -3.92
C GLY A 310 17.98 8.35 -3.05
N ALA A 311 17.15 7.47 -3.65
CA ALA A 311 16.36 6.54 -2.88
C ALA A 311 17.24 5.41 -2.35
N SER A 312 17.12 5.07 -1.07
CA SER A 312 17.84 3.95 -0.46
C SER A 312 17.03 2.65 -0.42
N VAL A 313 15.73 2.75 -0.70
CA VAL A 313 14.79 1.62 -0.72
C VAL A 313 13.98 1.65 -2.00
N LEU A 314 13.92 0.51 -2.68
CA LEU A 314 12.93 0.21 -3.71
C LEU A 314 11.85 -0.65 -3.08
N ASP A 315 10.63 -0.15 -3.05
CA ASP A 315 9.44 -0.88 -2.63
C ASP A 315 8.65 -1.25 -3.88
N ALA A 316 8.71 -2.52 -4.25
CA ALA A 316 8.07 -3.01 -5.47
C ALA A 316 6.60 -3.42 -5.25
N GLY A 317 6.06 -3.11 -4.06
CA GLY A 317 4.66 -3.34 -3.75
C GLY A 317 4.26 -4.81 -3.72
N ARG A 318 3.00 -5.04 -3.98
CA ARG A 318 2.29 -6.33 -3.90
C ARG A 318 2.39 -7.09 -5.22
N PHE A 319 1.92 -8.35 -5.21
CA PHE A 319 1.83 -9.24 -6.38
C PHE A 319 3.18 -9.56 -7.05
N ASP A 320 3.16 -10.37 -8.08
CA ASP A 320 4.35 -10.85 -8.82
C ASP A 320 5.46 -11.41 -7.90
N TYR A 321 5.05 -12.16 -6.90
CA TYR A 321 5.92 -12.66 -5.83
C TYR A 321 7.14 -13.43 -6.36
N ALA A 322 6.95 -14.32 -7.35
CA ALA A 322 8.03 -15.10 -7.92
C ALA A 322 9.07 -14.23 -8.63
N TYR A 323 8.63 -13.24 -9.41
CA TYR A 323 9.55 -12.34 -10.11
C TYR A 323 10.39 -11.51 -9.12
N LYS A 324 9.73 -10.93 -8.11
CA LYS A 324 10.40 -10.11 -7.08
C LYS A 324 11.37 -10.92 -6.22
N ALA A 325 11.00 -12.16 -5.89
CA ALA A 325 11.88 -13.10 -5.18
C ALA A 325 13.16 -13.41 -6.00
N ARG A 326 13.04 -13.64 -7.31
CA ARG A 326 14.20 -13.81 -8.20
C ARG A 326 15.12 -12.60 -8.22
N LEU A 327 14.60 -11.39 -8.02
CA LEU A 327 15.39 -10.17 -7.87
C LEU A 327 15.95 -9.97 -6.46
N GLY A 328 15.80 -10.92 -5.54
CA GLY A 328 16.31 -10.83 -4.18
C GLY A 328 15.54 -9.83 -3.29
N MET A 329 14.36 -9.44 -3.68
CA MET A 329 13.53 -8.54 -2.86
C MET A 329 12.97 -9.29 -1.66
N LEU A 330 13.07 -8.68 -0.47
CA LEU A 330 12.59 -9.28 0.77
C LEU A 330 11.09 -9.05 0.94
N PRO A 331 10.32 -10.10 1.29
CA PRO A 331 8.90 -9.96 1.59
C PRO A 331 8.69 -9.27 2.94
N VAL A 332 7.69 -8.40 3.00
CA VAL A 332 7.21 -7.72 4.20
C VAL A 332 5.73 -8.04 4.37
N ALA A 333 5.39 -8.90 5.33
CA ALA A 333 4.00 -9.24 5.62
C ALA A 333 3.25 -8.02 6.16
N LEU A 334 2.18 -7.63 5.49
CA LEU A 334 1.32 -6.52 5.93
C LEU A 334 0.09 -7.09 6.61
N MET A 335 0.02 -6.91 7.92
CA MET A 335 -1.04 -7.44 8.76
C MET A 335 -2.24 -6.51 8.76
N SER A 336 -3.44 -7.09 8.72
CA SER A 336 -4.68 -6.37 9.00
C SER A 336 -5.28 -6.87 10.31
N ALA A 337 -5.54 -5.95 11.24
CA ALA A 337 -6.19 -6.25 12.52
C ALA A 337 -7.70 -6.07 12.37
N VAL A 338 -8.46 -7.11 12.67
CA VAL A 338 -9.93 -7.14 12.53
C VAL A 338 -10.60 -7.08 13.90
N TYR A 339 -11.48 -6.12 14.07
CA TYR A 339 -12.29 -5.92 15.28
C TYR A 339 -13.76 -6.04 14.89
N LEU A 340 -14.42 -7.09 15.36
CA LEU A 340 -15.82 -7.36 15.05
C LEU A 340 -16.74 -6.40 15.82
N THR A 341 -17.81 -5.95 15.20
CA THR A 341 -18.84 -5.13 15.86
C THR A 341 -19.72 -5.97 16.80
N ARG A 342 -19.87 -7.26 16.48
CA ARG A 342 -20.55 -8.29 17.30
C ARG A 342 -19.75 -9.59 17.25
N PRO A 343 -19.74 -10.39 18.32
CA PRO A 343 -19.12 -11.71 18.30
C PRO A 343 -19.68 -12.57 17.14
N ASN A 344 -18.80 -13.08 16.26
CA ASN A 344 -19.16 -13.92 15.15
C ASN A 344 -18.06 -14.98 14.88
N PRO A 345 -18.11 -16.15 15.53
CA PRO A 345 -17.12 -17.22 15.35
C PRO A 345 -17.00 -17.71 13.90
N HIS A 346 -18.10 -17.69 13.14
CA HIS A 346 -18.08 -18.09 11.73
C HIS A 346 -17.27 -17.10 10.88
N LEU A 347 -17.40 -15.80 11.14
CA LEU A 347 -16.57 -14.78 10.46
C LEU A 347 -15.10 -14.93 10.83
N VAL A 348 -14.77 -15.16 12.10
CA VAL A 348 -13.38 -15.44 12.53
C VAL A 348 -12.82 -16.66 11.79
N SER A 349 -13.60 -17.71 11.64
CA SER A 349 -13.19 -18.91 10.89
C SER A 349 -12.95 -18.60 9.40
N ARG A 350 -13.85 -17.83 8.75
CA ARG A 350 -13.67 -17.40 7.34
C ARG A 350 -12.40 -16.56 7.16
N LEU A 351 -12.16 -15.61 8.05
CA LEU A 351 -10.94 -14.79 8.05
C LEU A 351 -9.67 -15.63 8.26
N GLY A 352 -9.73 -16.65 9.12
CA GLY A 352 -8.66 -17.63 9.29
C GLY A 352 -8.39 -18.45 8.03
N ALA A 353 -9.43 -18.85 7.32
CA ALA A 353 -9.30 -19.55 6.03
C ALA A 353 -8.68 -18.65 4.96
N LEU A 354 -9.12 -17.38 4.86
CA LEU A 354 -8.54 -16.38 3.98
C LEU A 354 -7.04 -16.18 4.26
N HIS A 355 -6.68 -15.97 5.52
CA HIS A 355 -5.28 -15.83 5.95
C HIS A 355 -4.44 -17.05 5.54
N THR A 356 -4.94 -18.25 5.79
CA THR A 356 -4.25 -19.51 5.45
C THR A 356 -4.07 -19.65 3.94
N GLY A 357 -5.14 -19.40 3.17
CA GLY A 357 -5.13 -19.48 1.71
C GLY A 357 -4.14 -18.51 1.08
N LEU A 358 -4.13 -17.24 1.53
CA LEU A 358 -3.20 -16.22 1.04
C LEU A 358 -1.74 -16.58 1.35
N ASN A 359 -1.44 -17.05 2.57
CA ASN A 359 -0.08 -17.49 2.89
C ASN A 359 0.36 -18.67 2.01
N GLN A 360 -0.53 -19.63 1.74
CA GLN A 360 -0.24 -20.74 0.83
C GLN A 360 -0.03 -20.26 -0.61
N HIS A 361 -0.85 -19.29 -1.08
CA HIS A 361 -0.69 -18.69 -2.40
C HIS A 361 0.71 -18.07 -2.57
N VAL A 362 1.13 -17.25 -1.62
CA VAL A 362 2.45 -16.59 -1.62
C VAL A 362 3.58 -17.61 -1.56
N LEU A 363 3.49 -18.61 -0.68
CA LEU A 363 4.50 -19.67 -0.57
C LEU A 363 4.64 -20.49 -1.87
N ARG A 364 3.51 -20.83 -2.52
CA ARG A 364 3.54 -21.50 -3.83
C ARG A 364 4.21 -20.65 -4.91
N ALA A 365 3.94 -19.36 -4.95
CA ALA A 365 4.56 -18.45 -5.89
C ALA A 365 6.07 -18.29 -5.61
N TRP A 366 6.45 -18.17 -4.34
CA TRP A 366 7.85 -18.05 -3.90
C TRP A 366 8.68 -19.28 -4.25
N ASN A 367 8.12 -20.48 -4.05
CA ASN A 367 8.83 -21.74 -4.36
C ASN A 367 9.02 -21.98 -5.87
N LYS A 368 8.36 -21.19 -6.74
CA LYS A 368 8.55 -21.23 -8.20
C LYS A 368 9.64 -20.25 -8.68
N ALA A 369 10.17 -19.42 -7.80
CA ALA A 369 11.20 -18.42 -8.12
C ALA A 369 12.61 -19.04 -8.15
#